data_8408e37f6c3ee47767d1f69d3950fc01
#
_entry.id   8408e37f6c3ee47767d1f69d3950fc01
#
_cell.length_a   1.000
_cell.length_b   1.000
_cell.length_c   1.000
_cell.angle_alpha   90.00
_cell.angle_beta   90.00
_cell.angle_gamma   90.00
#
_symmetry.space_group_name_H-M   'P 1'
#
loop_
_entity.id
_entity.type
_entity.pdbx_description
1 polymer ?
#
loop_
_entity_poly.entity_id
_entity_poly.type
_entity_poly.pdbx_seq_one_letter_code
_entity_poly.pdbx_strand_id
1 'polypeptide(L)'
;MNTRPLRQGQAWMRRGSDDTAVYNPDTGTLHLLNPSAMAIWELCDGETTVEEMAVAVAELTGASTDAAESDVSAALAQLQNAGLVTPA
;
A
#
# COMPACT_ATOMS: atom_id res chain seq x y z
N MET A 1 8.66 -7.11 -14.77
CA MET A 1 8.42 -8.29 -13.94
C MET A 1 7.18 -8.07 -13.08
N ASN A 2 6.27 -9.03 -13.08
CA ASN A 2 4.99 -8.86 -12.38
C ASN A 2 5.13 -9.34 -10.94
N THR A 3 5.58 -8.45 -10.07
CA THR A 3 5.60 -8.76 -8.65
C THR A 3 4.18 -8.65 -8.09
N ARG A 4 3.90 -9.50 -7.12
CA ARG A 4 2.62 -9.54 -6.40
C ARG A 4 2.88 -9.41 -4.92
N PRO A 5 3.04 -8.16 -4.44
CA PRO A 5 3.39 -7.93 -3.03
C PRO A 5 2.32 -8.47 -2.09
N LEU A 6 2.75 -8.92 -0.92
CA LEU A 6 1.87 -9.42 0.13
C LEU A 6 1.99 -8.51 1.35
N ARG A 7 0.85 -8.04 1.84
CA ARG A 7 0.82 -7.17 3.01
C ARG A 7 1.18 -7.91 4.29
N GLN A 8 1.81 -7.19 5.19
CA GLN A 8 2.18 -7.65 6.52
C GLN A 8 1.62 -6.67 7.55
N GLY A 9 1.32 -7.14 8.74
CA GLY A 9 0.84 -6.30 9.82
C GLY A 9 -0.68 -6.31 9.95
N GLN A 10 -1.17 -5.50 10.87
CA GLN A 10 -2.59 -5.38 11.17
C GLN A 10 -3.03 -3.92 11.07
N ALA A 11 -4.14 -3.69 10.38
CA ALA A 11 -4.70 -2.36 10.23
C ALA A 11 -5.61 -2.03 11.42
N TRP A 12 -5.38 -0.86 12.01
CA TRP A 12 -6.23 -0.31 13.07
C TRP A 12 -6.75 1.05 12.63
N MET A 13 -8.07 1.21 12.58
CA MET A 13 -8.67 2.47 12.19
C MET A 13 -8.57 3.48 13.35
N ARG A 14 -8.13 4.71 13.02
CA ARG A 14 -8.16 5.82 13.99
C ARG A 14 -9.49 6.55 13.87
N ARG A 15 -10.18 6.70 14.99
CA ARG A 15 -11.45 7.41 15.05
C ARG A 15 -11.21 8.91 14.80
N GLY A 16 -11.95 9.50 13.87
CA GLY A 16 -11.88 10.92 13.57
C GLY A 16 -10.72 11.34 12.68
N SER A 17 -10.05 10.38 12.04
CA SER A 17 -8.97 10.64 11.11
C SER A 17 -9.17 9.83 9.84
N ASP A 18 -8.74 10.40 8.70
CA ASP A 18 -8.72 9.67 7.43
C ASP A 18 -7.55 8.70 7.33
N ASP A 19 -6.56 8.84 8.20
CA ASP A 19 -5.41 7.95 8.22
C ASP A 19 -5.71 6.67 8.98
N THR A 20 -5.14 5.57 8.52
CA THR A 20 -5.24 4.28 9.21
C THR A 20 -3.88 3.91 9.79
N ALA A 21 -3.89 3.47 11.04
CA ALA A 21 -2.67 2.96 11.67
C ALA A 21 -2.49 1.49 11.30
N VAL A 22 -1.30 1.12 10.85
CA VAL A 22 -0.93 -0.27 10.59
C VAL A 22 0.19 -0.66 11.54
N TYR A 23 -0.04 -1.72 12.30
CA TYR A 23 0.89 -2.22 13.29
C TYR A 23 1.75 -3.34 12.70
N ASN A 24 3.07 -3.23 12.87
CA ASN A 24 4.00 -4.28 12.50
C ASN A 24 4.43 -5.02 13.78
N PRO A 25 3.93 -6.24 14.02
CA PRO A 25 4.25 -6.99 15.25
C PRO A 25 5.70 -7.45 15.30
N ASP A 26 6.37 -7.61 14.16
CA ASP A 26 7.76 -8.06 14.12
C ASP A 26 8.72 -7.01 14.67
N THR A 27 8.43 -5.74 14.45
CA THR A 27 9.26 -4.63 14.93
C THR A 27 8.64 -3.88 16.09
N GLY A 28 7.36 -4.11 16.38
CA GLY A 28 6.62 -3.39 17.40
C GLY A 28 6.31 -1.94 17.02
N THR A 29 6.38 -1.61 15.73
CA THR A 29 6.17 -0.24 15.26
C THR A 29 4.77 -0.02 14.72
N LEU A 30 4.30 1.22 14.80
CA LEU A 30 3.01 1.66 14.30
C LEU A 30 3.24 2.69 13.21
N HIS A 31 2.60 2.51 12.05
CA HIS A 31 2.76 3.38 10.90
C HIS A 31 1.41 3.94 10.49
N LEU A 32 1.33 5.26 10.24
CA LEU A 32 0.12 5.88 9.76
C LEU A 32 0.14 5.91 8.23
N LEU A 33 -0.91 5.37 7.62
CA LEU A 33 -1.09 5.38 6.18
C LEU A 33 -2.23 6.32 5.82
N ASN A 34 -1.98 7.24 4.87
CA ASN A 34 -3.05 8.06 4.32
C ASN A 34 -3.96 7.19 3.43
N PRO A 35 -5.14 7.70 3.00
CA PRO A 35 -6.06 6.88 2.22
C PRO A 35 -5.46 6.25 0.96
N SER A 36 -4.59 6.96 0.25
CA SER A 36 -3.93 6.42 -0.95
C SER A 36 -2.99 5.27 -0.63
N ALA A 37 -2.14 5.44 0.38
CA ALA A 37 -1.22 4.39 0.81
C ALA A 37 -1.98 3.18 1.37
N MET A 38 -3.07 3.45 2.09
CA MET A 38 -3.93 2.39 2.63
C MET A 38 -4.57 1.55 1.52
N ALA A 39 -5.06 2.21 0.47
CA ALA A 39 -5.63 1.50 -0.68
C ALA A 39 -4.58 0.60 -1.35
N ILE A 40 -3.36 1.10 -1.51
CA ILE A 40 -2.26 0.32 -2.08
C ILE A 40 -1.91 -0.87 -1.18
N TRP A 41 -1.82 -0.64 0.13
CA TRP A 41 -1.52 -1.70 1.09
C TRP A 41 -2.58 -2.80 1.07
N GLU A 42 -3.85 -2.43 0.98
CA GLU A 42 -4.95 -3.41 0.90
C GLU A 42 -4.91 -4.23 -0.40
N LEU A 43 -4.40 -3.66 -1.49
CA LEU A 43 -4.22 -4.39 -2.74
C LEU A 43 -3.04 -5.37 -2.70
N CYS A 44 -2.21 -5.29 -1.68
CA CYS A 44 -1.08 -6.20 -1.50
C CYS A 44 -1.54 -7.54 -0.93
N ASP A 45 -2.27 -8.30 -1.74
CA ASP A 45 -2.88 -9.57 -1.34
C ASP A 45 -2.08 -10.80 -1.80
N GLY A 46 -0.92 -10.59 -2.41
CA GLY A 46 -0.11 -11.66 -2.96
C GLY A 46 -0.58 -12.14 -4.33
N GLU A 47 -1.64 -11.56 -4.87
CA GLU A 47 -2.23 -11.95 -6.16
C GLU A 47 -2.32 -10.78 -7.14
N THR A 48 -2.35 -9.55 -6.66
CA THR A 48 -2.47 -8.33 -7.47
C THR A 48 -1.09 -7.85 -7.89
N THR A 49 -0.89 -7.65 -9.19
CA THR A 49 0.37 -7.13 -9.71
C THR A 49 0.48 -5.63 -9.50
N VAL A 50 1.70 -5.09 -9.61
CA VAL A 50 1.93 -3.65 -9.53
C VAL A 50 1.18 -2.92 -10.64
N GLU A 51 1.13 -3.47 -11.84
CA GLU A 51 0.38 -2.89 -12.96
C GLU A 51 -1.12 -2.81 -12.66
N GLU A 52 -1.66 -3.85 -12.07
CA GLU A 52 -3.08 -3.87 -11.66
C GLU A 52 -3.37 -2.83 -10.58
N MET A 53 -2.45 -2.65 -9.64
CA MET A 53 -2.55 -1.61 -8.61
C MET A 53 -2.56 -0.22 -9.23
N ALA A 54 -1.69 0.01 -10.23
CA ALA A 54 -1.63 1.30 -10.93
C ALA A 54 -2.94 1.62 -11.65
N VAL A 55 -3.54 0.63 -12.30
CA VAL A 55 -4.85 0.82 -12.94
C VAL A 55 -5.92 1.18 -11.92
N ALA A 56 -5.95 0.48 -10.78
CA ALA A 56 -6.92 0.75 -9.73
C ALA A 56 -6.74 2.15 -9.14
N VAL A 57 -5.51 2.57 -8.88
CA VAL A 57 -5.21 3.91 -8.35
C VAL A 57 -5.56 4.99 -9.37
N ALA A 58 -5.27 4.76 -10.66
CA ALA A 58 -5.63 5.70 -11.72
C ALA A 58 -7.15 5.91 -11.78
N GLU A 59 -7.92 4.85 -11.64
CA GLU A 59 -9.38 4.95 -11.62
C GLU A 59 -9.90 5.72 -10.41
N LEU A 60 -9.28 5.52 -9.25
CA LEU A 60 -9.69 6.20 -8.02
C LEU A 60 -9.35 7.69 -8.02
N THR A 61 -8.21 8.05 -8.57
CA THR A 61 -7.70 9.42 -8.49
C THR A 61 -7.94 10.24 -9.74
N GLY A 62 -8.30 9.60 -10.87
CA GLY A 62 -8.41 10.27 -12.14
C GLY A 62 -7.06 10.60 -12.79
N ALA A 63 -5.96 10.13 -12.23
CA ALA A 63 -4.62 10.33 -12.76
C ALA A 63 -4.36 9.41 -13.96
N SER A 64 -3.32 9.74 -14.74
CA SER A 64 -2.87 8.83 -15.80
C SER A 64 -2.28 7.56 -15.19
N THR A 65 -2.26 6.49 -15.98
CA THR A 65 -1.66 5.22 -15.53
C THR A 65 -0.17 5.39 -15.21
N ASP A 66 0.54 6.19 -15.99
CA ASP A 66 1.98 6.45 -15.74
C ASP A 66 2.20 7.14 -14.41
N ALA A 67 1.40 8.15 -14.07
CA ALA A 67 1.48 8.83 -12.79
C ALA A 67 1.11 7.88 -11.65
N ALA A 68 0.09 7.05 -11.85
CA ALA A 68 -0.34 6.07 -10.86
C ALA A 68 0.75 5.01 -10.61
N GLU A 69 1.44 4.55 -11.66
CA GLU A 69 2.56 3.61 -11.50
C GLU A 69 3.67 4.19 -10.65
N SER A 70 4.01 5.45 -10.89
CA SER A 70 5.03 6.16 -10.10
C SER A 70 4.62 6.24 -8.63
N ASP A 71 3.36 6.61 -8.37
CA ASP A 71 2.84 6.72 -7.01
C ASP A 71 2.80 5.36 -6.30
N VAL A 72 2.37 4.32 -7.00
CA VAL A 72 2.34 2.96 -6.46
C VAL A 72 3.74 2.48 -6.12
N SER A 73 4.70 2.70 -7.01
CA SER A 73 6.09 2.29 -6.79
C SER A 73 6.69 2.99 -5.57
N ALA A 74 6.45 4.30 -5.42
CA ALA A 74 6.93 5.06 -4.28
C ALA A 74 6.28 4.57 -2.97
N ALA A 75 4.98 4.32 -2.98
CA ALA A 75 4.26 3.82 -1.82
C ALA A 75 4.74 2.44 -1.41
N LEU A 76 4.94 1.54 -2.38
CA LEU A 76 5.44 0.19 -2.11
C LEU A 76 6.85 0.21 -1.51
N ALA A 77 7.72 1.12 -1.99
CA ALA A 77 9.06 1.27 -1.42
C ALA A 77 8.98 1.68 0.05
N GLN A 78 8.11 2.62 0.39
CA GLN A 78 7.90 3.05 1.77
C GLN A 78 7.34 1.92 2.64
N LEU A 79 6.37 1.18 2.11
CA LEU A 79 5.76 0.07 2.84
C LEU A 79 6.77 -1.06 3.07
N GLN A 80 7.63 -1.34 2.10
CA GLN A 80 8.70 -2.33 2.26
C GLN A 80 9.70 -1.90 3.32
N ASN A 81 10.11 -0.64 3.33
CA ASN A 81 11.04 -0.10 4.33
C ASN A 81 10.43 -0.15 5.73
N ALA A 82 9.13 -0.02 5.85
CA ALA A 82 8.41 -0.12 7.12
C ALA A 82 8.12 -1.58 7.53
N GLY A 83 8.43 -2.55 6.68
CA GLY A 83 8.14 -3.95 6.94
C GLY A 83 6.67 -4.31 6.82
N LEU A 84 5.90 -3.50 6.11
CA LEU A 84 4.44 -3.68 5.97
C LEU A 84 4.05 -4.43 4.70
N VAL A 85 4.96 -4.67 3.79
CA VAL A 85 4.76 -5.57 2.65
C VAL A 85 6.03 -6.36 2.39
N THR A 86 5.86 -7.56 1.85
CA THR A 86 6.97 -8.36 1.31
C THR A 86 6.83 -8.39 -0.21
N PRO A 87 7.93 -8.23 -0.95
CA PRO A 87 7.90 -8.46 -2.39
C PRO A 87 7.68 -9.95 -2.66
N ALA A 88 6.84 -10.25 -3.60
CA ALA A 88 6.54 -11.65 -3.94
C ALA A 88 6.69 -11.88 -5.43
#